data_2ddf5f7ae7fec4941275b0506cc188cd
#
_entry.id   2ddf5f7ae7fec4941275b0506cc188cd
#
_cell.length_a   1.000
_cell.length_b   1.000
_cell.length_c   1.000
_cell.angle_alpha   90.00
_cell.angle_beta   90.00
_cell.angle_gamma   90.00
#
_symmetry.space_group_name_H-M   'P 1'
#
loop_
_entity.id
_entity.type
_entity.pdbx_description
1 polymer ?
#
loop_
_entity_poly.entity_id
_entity_poly.type
_entity_poly.pdbx_seq_one_letter_code
_entity_poly.pdbx_strand_id
1 'polypeptide(L)'
;MPSPEPAPEDAIELTATLTSADVDAVGEIVAAAAAADGVAPLNEPAMLQVTTADNPRVSHLLVRDDGRLAGYAQLDQRDPAGPHLEVVVAPQARRQGFGRALVSRARTMVAPIPMELWSHGDRPEAAALAARLGFDRVRELWLMRRDLDADLPPVPDPGPVRIRTFRPSADEEPWLKLNARAFADHPEQGQMTRADLDRRMAQPWFDPKGFFVAERDSRMIGFHWTKVHDGDPPVGEVYVVGIDPAAQSLGLGKILTLAGLHHLRDRGLATVELYVEAANAPAIALYSRLGFVHTDTDVMYRG
;
A
#
# COMPACT_ATOMS: atom_id res chain seq x y z
N MET A 1 -10.17 35.61 12.17
CA MET A 1 -10.12 35.49 10.71
C MET A 1 -11.30 34.65 10.28
N PRO A 2 -12.18 35.10 9.39
CA PRO A 2 -13.22 34.24 8.85
C PRO A 2 -12.54 33.05 8.16
N SER A 3 -13.09 31.85 8.34
CA SER A 3 -12.64 30.66 7.60
C SER A 3 -12.80 30.94 6.11
N PRO A 4 -11.83 30.58 5.25
CA PRO A 4 -11.99 30.73 3.82
C PRO A 4 -13.26 30.00 3.38
N GLU A 5 -14.00 30.61 2.48
CA GLU A 5 -15.17 30.02 1.85
C GLU A 5 -14.76 28.68 1.22
N PRO A 6 -15.51 27.59 1.41
CA PRO A 6 -15.13 26.30 0.84
C PRO A 6 -15.06 26.42 -0.68
N ALA A 7 -14.04 25.81 -1.28
CA ALA A 7 -13.99 25.66 -2.73
C ALA A 7 -15.32 25.02 -3.19
N PRO A 8 -15.99 25.59 -4.20
CA PRO A 8 -17.28 25.08 -4.64
C PRO A 8 -17.13 23.65 -5.15
N GLU A 9 -17.99 22.73 -4.73
CA GLU A 9 -18.02 21.34 -5.20
C GLU A 9 -18.17 21.26 -6.73
N ASP A 10 -18.79 22.29 -7.33
CA ASP A 10 -18.96 22.45 -8.78
C ASP A 10 -17.65 22.72 -9.54
N ALA A 11 -16.56 23.06 -8.85
CA ALA A 11 -15.24 23.26 -9.45
C ALA A 11 -14.42 21.96 -9.55
N ILE A 12 -14.98 20.81 -9.14
CA ILE A 12 -14.30 19.52 -9.21
C ILE A 12 -14.58 18.87 -10.57
N GLU A 13 -13.53 18.71 -11.34
CA GLU A 13 -13.54 17.96 -12.58
C GLU A 13 -13.55 16.46 -12.27
N LEU A 14 -14.49 15.72 -12.87
CA LEU A 14 -14.63 14.28 -12.75
C LEU A 14 -14.27 13.61 -14.07
N THR A 15 -13.36 12.66 -14.05
CA THR A 15 -12.99 11.89 -15.25
C THR A 15 -12.74 10.43 -14.92
N ALA A 16 -12.99 9.53 -15.87
CA ALA A 16 -12.60 8.13 -15.78
C ALA A 16 -11.16 7.89 -16.27
N THR A 17 -10.61 8.83 -17.06
CA THR A 17 -9.28 8.71 -17.65
C THR A 17 -8.57 10.05 -17.57
N LEU A 18 -7.32 10.03 -17.06
CA LEU A 18 -6.47 11.21 -17.02
C LEU A 18 -5.79 11.46 -18.36
N THR A 19 -5.68 12.72 -18.75
CA THR A 19 -4.79 13.12 -19.86
C THR A 19 -3.33 13.01 -19.44
N SER A 20 -2.40 13.00 -20.40
CA SER A 20 -0.97 13.01 -20.06
C SER A 20 -0.58 14.20 -19.17
N ALA A 21 -1.16 15.37 -19.45
CA ALA A 21 -0.93 16.56 -18.63
C ALA A 21 -1.48 16.43 -17.20
N ASP A 22 -2.59 15.73 -17.01
CA ASP A 22 -3.13 15.45 -15.68
C ASP A 22 -2.26 14.44 -14.93
N VAL A 23 -1.78 13.40 -15.61
CA VAL A 23 -0.85 12.42 -15.03
C VAL A 23 0.41 13.13 -14.51
N ASP A 24 1.01 14.01 -15.32
CA ASP A 24 2.18 14.79 -14.93
C ASP A 24 1.87 15.71 -13.74
N ALA A 25 0.75 16.42 -13.77
CA ALA A 25 0.33 17.31 -12.68
C ALA A 25 0.04 16.56 -11.37
N VAL A 26 -0.58 15.37 -11.44
CA VAL A 26 -0.78 14.49 -10.27
C VAL A 26 0.57 14.04 -9.73
N GLY A 27 1.50 13.62 -10.60
CA GLY A 27 2.86 13.27 -10.20
C GLY A 27 3.57 14.41 -9.47
N GLU A 28 3.46 15.64 -9.96
CA GLU A 28 4.05 16.82 -9.32
C GLU A 28 3.51 17.09 -7.91
N ILE A 29 2.17 17.06 -7.73
CA ILE A 29 1.59 17.32 -6.40
C ILE A 29 1.85 16.17 -5.42
N VAL A 30 1.90 14.92 -5.90
CA VAL A 30 2.28 13.74 -5.09
C VAL A 30 3.72 13.87 -4.62
N ALA A 31 4.66 14.19 -5.51
CA ALA A 31 6.06 14.38 -5.14
C ALA A 31 6.24 15.57 -4.17
N ALA A 32 5.56 16.69 -4.42
CA ALA A 32 5.60 17.84 -3.53
C ALA A 32 5.04 17.54 -2.14
N ALA A 33 3.93 16.80 -2.07
CA ALA A 33 3.33 16.37 -0.81
C ALA A 33 4.24 15.38 -0.07
N ALA A 34 4.80 14.39 -0.76
CA ALA A 34 5.75 13.44 -0.17
C ALA A 34 6.97 14.15 0.41
N ALA A 35 7.54 15.13 -0.31
CA ALA A 35 8.67 15.92 0.19
C ALA A 35 8.32 16.78 1.42
N ALA A 36 7.11 17.33 1.48
CA ALA A 36 6.64 18.14 2.59
C ALA A 36 6.28 17.31 3.83
N ASP A 37 5.76 16.12 3.62
CA ASP A 37 5.16 15.27 4.65
C ASP A 37 6.07 14.13 5.11
N GLY A 38 7.09 13.77 4.33
CA GLY A 38 7.97 12.63 4.60
C GLY A 38 7.33 11.27 4.31
N VAL A 39 6.11 11.24 3.77
CA VAL A 39 5.37 10.03 3.39
C VAL A 39 4.62 10.26 2.09
N ALA A 40 4.54 9.24 1.23
CA ALA A 40 3.78 9.31 -0.02
C ALA A 40 2.28 9.45 0.29
N PRO A 41 1.56 10.41 -0.33
CA PRO A 41 0.15 10.69 -0.03
C PRO A 41 -0.83 9.71 -0.68
N LEU A 42 -0.37 8.88 -1.63
CA LEU A 42 -1.15 7.86 -2.33
C LEU A 42 -0.39 6.53 -2.25
N ASN A 43 -1.14 5.45 -2.09
CA ASN A 43 -0.58 4.10 -2.09
C ASN A 43 -0.18 3.62 -3.49
N GLU A 44 0.56 2.51 -3.57
CA GLU A 44 0.99 1.93 -4.85
C GLU A 44 -0.18 1.56 -5.78
N PRO A 45 -1.25 0.89 -5.32
CA PRO A 45 -2.41 0.61 -6.17
C PRO A 45 -3.03 1.87 -6.79
N ALA A 46 -3.13 2.96 -6.04
CA ALA A 46 -3.64 4.23 -6.54
C ALA A 46 -2.71 4.85 -7.58
N MET A 47 -1.40 4.85 -7.33
CA MET A 47 -0.41 5.35 -8.29
C MET A 47 -0.40 4.54 -9.60
N LEU A 48 -0.58 3.23 -9.54
CA LEU A 48 -0.73 2.40 -10.73
C LEU A 48 -1.97 2.75 -11.55
N GLN A 49 -3.07 3.16 -10.90
CA GLN A 49 -4.28 3.60 -11.60
C GLN A 49 -4.11 4.99 -12.25
N VAL A 50 -3.29 5.88 -11.71
CA VAL A 50 -2.99 7.20 -12.32
C VAL A 50 -2.44 7.03 -13.74
N THR A 51 -1.63 6.01 -13.97
CA THR A 51 -0.99 5.74 -15.28
C THR A 51 -1.71 4.71 -16.13
N THR A 52 -2.79 4.09 -15.61
CA THR A 52 -3.52 3.03 -16.32
C THR A 52 -4.78 3.62 -16.96
N ALA A 53 -4.97 3.41 -18.25
CA ALA A 53 -6.17 3.83 -18.95
C ALA A 53 -7.37 2.95 -18.60
N ASP A 54 -8.56 3.60 -18.54
CA ASP A 54 -9.91 3.01 -18.52
C ASP A 54 -10.16 1.84 -17.55
N ASN A 55 -10.38 2.21 -16.28
CA ASN A 55 -11.09 1.33 -15.38
C ASN A 55 -12.43 1.98 -14.99
N PRO A 56 -13.59 1.46 -15.44
CA PRO A 56 -14.89 2.10 -15.20
C PRO A 56 -15.31 2.14 -13.73
N ARG A 57 -14.59 1.44 -12.85
CA ARG A 57 -14.80 1.48 -11.39
C ARG A 57 -13.82 2.38 -10.66
N VAL A 58 -12.97 3.11 -11.37
CA VAL A 58 -12.07 4.12 -10.81
C VAL A 58 -12.44 5.46 -11.36
N SER A 59 -12.62 6.43 -10.49
CA SER A 59 -12.92 7.81 -10.87
C SER A 59 -11.83 8.74 -10.33
N HIS A 60 -11.40 9.68 -11.16
CA HIS A 60 -10.44 10.71 -10.80
C HIS A 60 -11.16 12.04 -10.61
N LEU A 61 -10.91 12.66 -9.46
CA LEU A 61 -11.44 13.96 -9.10
C LEU A 61 -10.28 14.96 -9.06
N LEU A 62 -10.36 16.00 -9.86
CA LEU A 62 -9.32 17.03 -9.93
C LEU A 62 -9.93 18.37 -9.53
N VAL A 63 -9.23 19.13 -8.71
CA VAL A 63 -9.57 20.51 -8.40
C VAL A 63 -8.39 21.41 -8.72
N ARG A 64 -8.68 22.52 -9.42
CA ARG A 64 -7.65 23.46 -9.86
C ARG A 64 -7.85 24.82 -9.18
N ASP A 65 -6.74 25.50 -8.94
CA ASP A 65 -6.67 26.87 -8.45
C ASP A 65 -5.80 27.66 -9.42
N ASP A 66 -6.32 28.74 -9.99
CA ASP A 66 -5.66 29.52 -11.04
C ASP A 66 -5.03 28.66 -12.17
N GLY A 67 -5.77 27.63 -12.60
CA GLY A 67 -5.38 26.72 -13.68
C GLY A 67 -4.34 25.65 -13.28
N ARG A 68 -3.82 25.67 -12.06
CA ARG A 68 -2.91 24.65 -11.52
C ARG A 68 -3.66 23.60 -10.71
N LEU A 69 -3.19 22.36 -10.76
CA LEU A 69 -3.78 21.29 -9.94
C LEU A 69 -3.50 21.59 -8.46
N ALA A 70 -4.56 21.89 -7.71
CA ALA A 70 -4.53 22.18 -6.27
C ALA A 70 -4.76 20.92 -5.42
N GLY A 71 -5.56 19.98 -5.96
CA GLY A 71 -5.83 18.72 -5.28
C GLY A 71 -6.33 17.65 -6.24
N TYR A 72 -6.12 16.42 -5.84
CA TYR A 72 -6.52 15.22 -6.57
C TYR A 72 -7.12 14.20 -5.59
N ALA A 73 -8.14 13.50 -6.04
CA ALA A 73 -8.64 12.33 -5.34
C ALA A 73 -8.92 11.19 -6.33
N GLN A 74 -8.72 9.96 -5.87
CA GLN A 74 -9.04 8.76 -6.62
C GLN A 74 -10.06 7.94 -5.83
N LEU A 75 -11.23 7.77 -6.42
CA LEU A 75 -12.31 6.93 -5.88
C LEU A 75 -12.27 5.57 -6.58
N ASP A 76 -11.92 4.55 -5.83
CA ASP A 76 -11.86 3.16 -6.30
C ASP A 76 -13.07 2.38 -5.77
N GLN A 77 -13.87 1.85 -6.68
CA GLN A 77 -15.09 1.08 -6.38
C GLN A 77 -14.94 -0.40 -6.80
N ARG A 78 -13.70 -0.88 -6.93
CA ARG A 78 -13.44 -2.27 -7.35
C ARG A 78 -13.60 -3.26 -6.20
N ASP A 79 -13.35 -2.82 -4.98
CA ASP A 79 -13.45 -3.68 -3.80
C ASP A 79 -14.92 -3.98 -3.46
N PRO A 80 -15.32 -5.26 -3.35
CA PRO A 80 -16.66 -5.62 -2.89
C PRO A 80 -16.98 -5.17 -1.45
N ALA A 81 -15.96 -4.92 -0.63
CA ALA A 81 -16.13 -4.44 0.76
C ALA A 81 -16.58 -2.98 0.82
N GLY A 82 -16.33 -2.19 -0.21
CA GLY A 82 -16.77 -0.82 -0.32
C GLY A 82 -15.84 0.07 -1.14
N PRO A 83 -16.26 1.32 -1.39
CA PRO A 83 -15.45 2.29 -2.11
C PRO A 83 -14.30 2.82 -1.23
N HIS A 84 -13.12 2.95 -1.83
CA HIS A 84 -11.92 3.52 -1.22
C HIS A 84 -11.58 4.86 -1.85
N LEU A 85 -11.17 5.82 -1.04
CA LEU A 85 -10.74 7.13 -1.48
C LEU A 85 -9.31 7.43 -1.04
N GLU A 86 -8.48 7.79 -2.00
CA GLU A 86 -7.16 8.39 -1.79
C GLU A 86 -7.23 9.87 -2.14
N VAL A 87 -6.61 10.73 -1.33
CA VAL A 87 -6.68 12.19 -1.52
C VAL A 87 -5.32 12.84 -1.28
N VAL A 88 -4.93 13.73 -2.18
CA VAL A 88 -3.79 14.60 -2.01
C VAL A 88 -4.16 16.05 -2.30
N VAL A 89 -3.67 16.98 -1.47
CA VAL A 89 -3.76 18.42 -1.71
C VAL A 89 -2.33 18.97 -1.75
N ALA A 90 -2.05 19.71 -2.82
CA ALA A 90 -0.75 20.36 -2.99
C ALA A 90 -0.40 21.19 -1.73
N PRO A 91 0.82 21.10 -1.18
CA PRO A 91 1.18 21.75 0.09
C PRO A 91 0.80 23.23 0.15
N GLN A 92 1.02 23.97 -0.93
CA GLN A 92 0.72 25.40 -1.05
C GLN A 92 -0.78 25.71 -1.14
N ALA A 93 -1.62 24.72 -1.48
CA ALA A 93 -3.08 24.86 -1.60
C ALA A 93 -3.83 24.33 -0.37
N ARG A 94 -3.12 23.90 0.68
CA ARG A 94 -3.73 23.38 1.91
C ARG A 94 -4.45 24.48 2.68
N ARG A 95 -5.42 24.08 3.54
CA ARG A 95 -6.22 24.95 4.40
C ARG A 95 -7.19 25.89 3.65
N GLN A 96 -7.40 25.67 2.36
CA GLN A 96 -8.31 26.41 1.50
C GLN A 96 -9.63 25.66 1.22
N GLY A 97 -9.84 24.48 1.83
CA GLY A 97 -11.08 23.72 1.70
C GLY A 97 -11.07 22.63 0.61
N PHE A 98 -10.03 22.55 -0.24
CA PHE A 98 -9.98 21.60 -1.36
C PHE A 98 -10.10 20.12 -0.93
N GLY A 99 -9.40 19.71 0.13
CA GLY A 99 -9.53 18.34 0.65
C GLY A 99 -10.94 18.01 1.11
N ARG A 100 -11.61 18.95 1.78
CA ARG A 100 -13.02 18.81 2.18
C ARG A 100 -13.92 18.65 0.96
N ALA A 101 -13.77 19.51 -0.05
CA ALA A 101 -14.58 19.48 -1.26
C ALA A 101 -14.41 18.12 -1.99
N LEU A 102 -13.18 17.65 -2.17
CA LEU A 102 -12.87 16.35 -2.81
C LEU A 102 -13.55 15.18 -2.07
N VAL A 103 -13.37 15.09 -0.74
CA VAL A 103 -13.97 14.02 0.08
C VAL A 103 -15.49 14.08 0.05
N SER A 104 -16.09 15.28 0.19
CA SER A 104 -17.55 15.47 0.13
C SER A 104 -18.11 15.06 -1.22
N ARG A 105 -17.45 15.44 -2.31
CA ARG A 105 -17.85 15.07 -3.67
C ARG A 105 -17.80 13.56 -3.89
N ALA A 106 -16.70 12.90 -3.50
CA ALA A 106 -16.56 11.46 -3.61
C ALA A 106 -17.65 10.72 -2.80
N ARG A 107 -17.91 11.16 -1.57
CA ARG A 107 -18.97 10.58 -0.73
C ARG A 107 -20.36 10.71 -1.38
N THR A 108 -20.67 11.83 -2.00
CA THR A 108 -21.94 12.02 -2.72
C THR A 108 -22.08 11.04 -3.89
N MET A 109 -20.97 10.66 -4.55
CA MET A 109 -21.00 9.73 -5.69
C MET A 109 -21.33 8.30 -5.27
N VAL A 110 -21.02 7.90 -4.05
CA VAL A 110 -21.19 6.52 -3.58
C VAL A 110 -22.32 6.35 -2.56
N ALA A 111 -22.94 7.44 -2.11
CA ALA A 111 -24.02 7.38 -1.13
C ALA A 111 -25.16 6.44 -1.58
N PRO A 112 -25.75 5.62 -0.69
CA PRO A 112 -25.55 5.62 0.77
C PRO A 112 -24.46 4.62 1.25
N ILE A 113 -23.56 4.16 0.39
CA ILE A 113 -22.54 3.16 0.75
C ILE A 113 -21.45 3.87 1.59
N PRO A 114 -21.09 3.34 2.77
CA PRO A 114 -19.95 3.86 3.54
C PRO A 114 -18.66 3.81 2.72
N MET A 115 -17.87 4.88 2.78
CA MET A 115 -16.63 5.03 2.04
C MET A 115 -15.43 4.94 3.00
N GLU A 116 -14.36 4.30 2.57
CA GLU A 116 -13.10 4.26 3.29
C GLU A 116 -12.14 5.32 2.74
N LEU A 117 -11.44 6.01 3.64
CA LEU A 117 -10.50 7.09 3.35
C LEU A 117 -9.17 6.80 4.03
N TRP A 118 -8.10 6.71 3.27
CA TRP A 118 -6.75 6.52 3.78
C TRP A 118 -6.06 7.85 4.12
N SER A 119 -5.34 7.86 5.23
CA SER A 119 -4.32 8.85 5.58
C SER A 119 -2.99 8.12 5.72
N HIS A 120 -2.08 8.36 4.81
CA HIS A 120 -0.70 7.88 4.91
C HIS A 120 0.07 8.76 5.89
N GLY A 121 0.57 8.12 6.95
CA GLY A 121 0.97 8.79 8.19
C GLY A 121 -0.23 9.18 9.07
N ASP A 122 -0.09 9.06 10.39
CA ASP A 122 -1.13 9.49 11.36
C ASP A 122 -1.10 11.03 11.53
N ARG A 123 -1.66 11.72 10.54
CA ARG A 123 -1.61 13.17 10.41
C ARG A 123 -2.75 13.84 11.17
N PRO A 124 -2.47 14.80 12.09
CA PRO A 124 -3.50 15.53 12.82
C PRO A 124 -4.50 16.26 11.90
N GLU A 125 -4.02 16.77 10.75
CA GLU A 125 -4.85 17.47 9.77
C GLU A 125 -5.83 16.54 9.07
N ALA A 126 -5.41 15.32 8.73
CA ALA A 126 -6.26 14.29 8.13
C ALA A 126 -7.28 13.80 9.16
N ALA A 127 -6.86 13.53 10.40
CA ALA A 127 -7.74 13.16 11.50
C ALA A 127 -8.81 14.22 11.77
N ALA A 128 -8.43 15.51 11.76
CA ALA A 128 -9.34 16.62 11.95
C ALA A 128 -10.34 16.76 10.78
N LEU A 129 -9.91 16.50 9.54
CA LEU A 129 -10.79 16.49 8.37
C LEU A 129 -11.77 15.33 8.45
N ALA A 130 -11.29 14.11 8.71
CA ALA A 130 -12.12 12.92 8.85
C ALA A 130 -13.20 13.11 9.92
N ALA A 131 -12.83 13.57 11.13
CA ALA A 131 -13.76 13.84 12.22
C ALA A 131 -14.83 14.88 11.86
N ARG A 132 -14.45 15.96 11.17
CA ARG A 132 -15.39 17.00 10.72
C ARG A 132 -16.40 16.51 9.69
N LEU A 133 -16.03 15.51 8.91
CA LEU A 133 -16.88 14.89 7.90
C LEU A 133 -17.64 13.65 8.43
N GLY A 134 -17.47 13.32 9.72
CA GLY A 134 -18.17 12.20 10.36
C GLY A 134 -17.61 10.84 9.97
N PHE A 135 -16.30 10.76 9.71
CA PHE A 135 -15.58 9.51 9.51
C PHE A 135 -14.97 9.04 10.82
N ASP A 136 -15.09 7.75 11.11
CA ASP A 136 -14.48 7.09 12.25
C ASP A 136 -13.17 6.38 11.86
N ARG A 137 -12.18 6.39 12.76
CA ARG A 137 -10.94 5.62 12.62
C ARG A 137 -11.24 4.13 12.82
N VAL A 138 -11.00 3.31 11.80
CA VAL A 138 -11.40 1.89 11.80
C VAL A 138 -10.24 0.91 11.64
N ARG A 139 -9.08 1.36 11.10
CA ARG A 139 -7.94 0.48 10.82
C ARG A 139 -6.64 1.25 10.92
N GLU A 140 -5.60 0.59 11.39
CA GLU A 140 -4.24 1.12 11.48
C GLU A 140 -3.26 0.13 10.84
N LEU A 141 -2.41 0.65 9.97
CA LEU A 141 -1.35 -0.09 9.33
C LEU A 141 -0.01 0.49 9.79
N TRP A 142 0.75 -0.28 10.55
CA TRP A 142 2.04 0.17 11.07
C TRP A 142 3.13 0.02 10.02
N LEU A 143 3.89 1.08 9.80
CA LEU A 143 5.17 1.02 9.12
C LEU A 143 6.23 0.65 10.15
N MET A 144 6.92 -0.46 9.92
CA MET A 144 8.04 -0.88 10.76
C MET A 144 9.32 -0.90 9.94
N ARG A 145 10.43 -0.45 10.52
CA ARG A 145 11.74 -0.40 9.86
C ARG A 145 12.82 -1.12 10.67
N ARG A 146 13.81 -1.62 9.97
CA ARG A 146 15.02 -2.19 10.56
C ARG A 146 16.24 -1.80 9.72
N ASP A 147 17.37 -1.65 10.41
CA ASP A 147 18.70 -1.55 9.82
C ASP A 147 19.22 -2.95 9.44
N LEU A 148 19.61 -3.15 8.18
CA LEU A 148 20.17 -4.42 7.68
C LEU A 148 21.67 -4.59 7.98
N ASP A 149 22.38 -3.50 8.33
CA ASP A 149 23.78 -3.57 8.79
C ASP A 149 23.86 -4.08 10.24
N ALA A 150 22.76 -4.01 11.01
CA ALA A 150 22.67 -4.67 12.30
C ALA A 150 22.70 -6.20 12.16
N ASP A 151 23.15 -6.88 13.22
CA ASP A 151 23.29 -8.34 13.23
C ASP A 151 21.98 -9.04 12.83
N LEU A 152 22.06 -9.84 11.76
CA LEU A 152 20.94 -10.58 11.19
C LEU A 152 21.09 -12.05 11.52
N PRO A 153 20.16 -12.65 12.28
CA PRO A 153 20.23 -14.07 12.61
C PRO A 153 20.31 -14.95 11.36
N PRO A 154 21.01 -16.09 11.40
CA PRO A 154 21.03 -17.02 10.29
C PRO A 154 19.63 -17.56 10.01
N VAL A 155 19.39 -17.93 8.76
CA VAL A 155 18.14 -18.60 8.36
C VAL A 155 18.12 -19.98 9.03
N PRO A 156 17.11 -20.31 9.85
CA PRO A 156 17.01 -21.62 10.47
C PRO A 156 16.82 -22.73 9.42
N ASP A 157 17.23 -23.95 9.76
CA ASP A 157 16.98 -25.13 8.92
C ASP A 157 15.46 -25.32 8.74
N PRO A 158 14.94 -25.32 7.51
CA PRO A 158 13.52 -25.52 7.23
C PRO A 158 13.07 -26.99 7.39
N GLY A 159 13.96 -27.93 7.73
CA GLY A 159 13.68 -29.36 7.84
C GLY A 159 13.19 -29.97 6.51
N PRO A 160 11.99 -30.57 6.48
CA PRO A 160 11.46 -31.20 5.26
C PRO A 160 10.91 -30.20 4.23
N VAL A 161 10.99 -28.89 4.51
CA VAL A 161 10.49 -27.84 3.63
C VAL A 161 11.63 -27.31 2.77
N ARG A 162 11.40 -27.24 1.46
CA ARG A 162 12.37 -26.66 0.53
C ARG A 162 12.07 -25.18 0.36
N ILE A 163 13.06 -24.32 0.59
CA ILE A 163 13.01 -22.90 0.25
C ILE A 163 13.68 -22.72 -1.12
N ARG A 164 12.97 -22.07 -2.05
CA ARG A 164 13.46 -21.75 -3.39
C ARG A 164 12.91 -20.40 -3.85
N THR A 165 13.45 -19.87 -4.92
CA THR A 165 12.91 -18.66 -5.55
C THR A 165 11.71 -19.00 -6.44
N PHE A 166 10.88 -17.99 -6.67
CA PHE A 166 9.72 -18.01 -7.58
C PHE A 166 10.18 -18.24 -9.02
N ARG A 167 9.41 -19.02 -9.76
CA ARG A 167 9.66 -19.33 -11.17
C ARG A 167 8.55 -18.72 -12.02
N PRO A 168 8.81 -17.57 -12.70
CA PRO A 168 7.86 -16.99 -13.64
C PRO A 168 7.42 -18.02 -14.69
N SER A 169 6.18 -17.95 -15.10
CA SER A 169 5.47 -18.86 -15.99
C SER A 169 5.13 -20.24 -15.44
N ALA A 170 5.48 -20.52 -14.17
CA ALA A 170 5.19 -21.80 -13.53
C ALA A 170 4.51 -21.68 -12.15
N ASP A 171 4.84 -20.64 -11.40
CA ASP A 171 4.42 -20.54 -9.99
C ASP A 171 3.23 -19.60 -9.73
N GLU A 172 2.73 -18.86 -10.74
CA GLU A 172 1.68 -17.84 -10.57
C GLU A 172 0.38 -18.44 -10.05
N GLU A 173 -0.12 -19.48 -10.70
CA GLU A 173 -1.39 -20.13 -10.30
C GLU A 173 -1.30 -20.82 -8.92
N PRO A 174 -0.23 -21.59 -8.60
CA PRO A 174 -0.02 -22.11 -7.25
C PRO A 174 0.08 -21.00 -6.20
N TRP A 175 0.77 -19.89 -6.54
CA TRP A 175 0.93 -18.76 -5.63
C TRP A 175 -0.40 -18.04 -5.37
N LEU A 176 -1.20 -17.73 -6.41
CA LEU A 176 -2.51 -17.09 -6.26
C LEU A 176 -3.42 -17.90 -5.35
N LYS A 177 -3.43 -19.23 -5.51
CA LYS A 177 -4.22 -20.13 -4.63
C LYS A 177 -3.73 -20.11 -3.19
N LEU A 178 -2.42 -20.04 -2.97
CA LEU A 178 -1.85 -19.93 -1.63
C LEU A 178 -2.16 -18.55 -1.04
N ASN A 179 -1.96 -17.48 -1.80
CA ASN A 179 -2.22 -16.11 -1.38
C ASN A 179 -3.68 -15.94 -0.91
N ALA A 180 -4.64 -16.43 -1.69
CA ALA A 180 -6.05 -16.39 -1.32
C ALA A 180 -6.35 -17.12 0.00
N ARG A 181 -5.66 -18.25 0.30
CA ARG A 181 -5.84 -18.96 1.58
C ARG A 181 -5.12 -18.27 2.73
N ALA A 182 -3.89 -17.79 2.50
CA ALA A 182 -3.09 -17.12 3.53
C ALA A 182 -3.70 -15.80 4.00
N PHE A 183 -4.45 -15.15 3.10
CA PHE A 183 -5.08 -13.85 3.32
C PHE A 183 -6.60 -13.90 3.17
N ALA A 184 -7.24 -15.02 3.54
CA ALA A 184 -8.69 -15.20 3.39
C ALA A 184 -9.51 -14.11 4.12
N ASP A 185 -9.00 -13.62 5.24
CA ASP A 185 -9.63 -12.56 6.06
C ASP A 185 -9.13 -11.15 5.73
N HIS A 186 -8.20 -11.02 4.75
CA HIS A 186 -7.65 -9.71 4.36
C HIS A 186 -8.38 -9.19 3.12
N PRO A 187 -9.05 -8.02 3.21
CA PRO A 187 -9.97 -7.56 2.17
C PRO A 187 -9.30 -7.35 0.80
N GLU A 188 -8.06 -6.88 0.77
CA GLU A 188 -7.35 -6.53 -0.48
C GLU A 188 -6.45 -7.68 -0.97
N GLN A 189 -5.55 -8.17 -0.10
CA GLN A 189 -4.49 -9.11 -0.49
C GLN A 189 -5.06 -10.47 -0.91
N GLY A 190 -6.09 -10.98 -0.22
CA GLY A 190 -6.68 -12.28 -0.50
C GLY A 190 -7.41 -12.37 -1.85
N GLN A 191 -7.82 -11.24 -2.40
CA GLN A 191 -8.59 -11.16 -3.66
C GLN A 191 -7.73 -10.87 -4.90
N MET A 192 -6.40 -10.91 -4.78
CA MET A 192 -5.49 -10.63 -5.88
C MET A 192 -5.74 -11.55 -7.07
N THR A 193 -5.98 -10.96 -8.24
CA THR A 193 -6.22 -11.68 -9.50
C THR A 193 -4.92 -11.96 -10.26
N ARG A 194 -5.00 -12.78 -11.29
CA ARG A 194 -3.88 -13.01 -12.21
C ARG A 194 -3.43 -11.70 -12.87
N ALA A 195 -4.35 -10.87 -13.28
CA ALA A 195 -4.03 -9.57 -13.91
C ALA A 195 -3.32 -8.62 -12.91
N ASP A 196 -3.68 -8.67 -11.62
CA ASP A 196 -3.00 -7.90 -10.59
C ASP A 196 -1.55 -8.37 -10.37
N LEU A 197 -1.34 -9.67 -10.35
CA LEU A 197 -0.02 -10.27 -10.27
C LEU A 197 0.83 -9.91 -11.48
N ASP A 198 0.30 -10.08 -12.70
CA ASP A 198 1.01 -9.77 -13.95
C ASP A 198 1.43 -8.30 -14.00
N ARG A 199 0.56 -7.37 -13.56
CA ARG A 199 0.91 -5.93 -13.47
C ARG A 199 2.07 -5.66 -12.52
N ARG A 200 2.11 -6.33 -11.36
CA ARG A 200 3.22 -6.19 -10.40
C ARG A 200 4.51 -6.81 -10.92
N MET A 201 4.42 -7.96 -11.58
CA MET A 201 5.57 -8.61 -12.20
C MET A 201 6.13 -7.83 -13.40
N ALA A 202 5.34 -6.96 -14.01
CA ALA A 202 5.79 -6.06 -15.07
C ALA A 202 6.49 -4.80 -14.56
N GLN A 203 6.47 -4.54 -13.25
CA GLN A 203 7.14 -3.35 -12.67
C GLN A 203 8.66 -3.50 -12.67
N PRO A 204 9.41 -2.38 -12.85
CA PRO A 204 10.88 -2.40 -12.85
C PRO A 204 11.51 -2.99 -11.58
N TRP A 205 10.84 -2.88 -10.44
CA TRP A 205 11.31 -3.40 -9.16
C TRP A 205 11.14 -4.91 -8.99
N PHE A 206 10.40 -5.60 -9.88
CA PHE A 206 10.18 -7.03 -9.76
C PHE A 206 11.47 -7.82 -9.98
N ASP A 207 11.86 -8.58 -8.96
CA ASP A 207 13.00 -9.51 -9.02
C ASP A 207 12.55 -10.89 -8.54
N PRO A 208 12.45 -11.91 -9.43
CA PRO A 208 12.09 -13.27 -9.02
C PRO A 208 13.10 -13.90 -8.06
N LYS A 209 14.35 -13.41 -7.97
CA LYS A 209 15.35 -13.88 -7.00
C LYS A 209 15.03 -13.42 -5.58
N GLY A 210 14.31 -12.30 -5.44
CA GLY A 210 13.81 -11.78 -4.18
C GLY A 210 12.41 -12.30 -3.81
N PHE A 211 11.86 -13.23 -4.58
CA PHE A 211 10.58 -13.84 -4.31
C PHE A 211 10.75 -15.30 -3.90
N PHE A 212 10.69 -15.57 -2.59
CA PHE A 212 10.91 -16.88 -2.00
C PHE A 212 9.62 -17.68 -1.86
N VAL A 213 9.74 -18.99 -2.04
CA VAL A 213 8.65 -19.96 -1.92
C VAL A 213 9.08 -21.09 -1.00
N ALA A 214 8.24 -21.44 -0.03
CA ALA A 214 8.36 -22.64 0.78
C ALA A 214 7.50 -23.76 0.18
N GLU A 215 8.14 -24.87 -0.15
CA GLU A 215 7.52 -26.02 -0.81
C GLU A 215 7.70 -27.28 0.01
N ARG A 216 6.63 -28.06 0.20
CA ARG A 216 6.63 -29.37 0.81
C ARG A 216 5.70 -30.30 0.02
N ASP A 217 6.18 -31.50 -0.28
CA ASP A 217 5.45 -32.49 -1.08
C ASP A 217 4.91 -31.92 -2.40
N SER A 218 5.75 -31.15 -3.10
CA SER A 218 5.43 -30.44 -4.35
C SER A 218 4.29 -29.42 -4.24
N ARG A 219 3.90 -29.03 -3.03
CA ARG A 219 2.88 -28.04 -2.75
C ARG A 219 3.50 -26.78 -2.14
N MET A 220 3.14 -25.63 -2.64
CA MET A 220 3.50 -24.32 -2.07
C MET A 220 2.72 -24.11 -0.78
N ILE A 221 3.43 -23.88 0.35
CA ILE A 221 2.86 -23.73 1.68
C ILE A 221 3.24 -22.41 2.37
N GLY A 222 4.10 -21.61 1.75
CA GLY A 222 4.47 -20.29 2.22
C GLY A 222 5.24 -19.53 1.16
N PHE A 223 5.31 -18.22 1.31
CA PHE A 223 6.09 -17.35 0.42
C PHE A 223 6.51 -16.07 1.13
N HIS A 224 7.56 -15.44 0.60
CA HIS A 224 7.97 -14.08 0.92
C HIS A 224 8.40 -13.38 -0.36
N TRP A 225 7.74 -12.32 -0.72
CA TRP A 225 8.07 -11.45 -1.83
C TRP A 225 8.74 -10.18 -1.30
N THR A 226 9.96 -9.90 -1.71
CA THR A 226 10.68 -8.67 -1.39
C THR A 226 10.50 -7.64 -2.50
N LYS A 227 10.59 -6.37 -2.14
CA LYS A 227 10.59 -5.25 -3.08
C LYS A 227 11.74 -4.30 -2.74
N VAL A 228 12.22 -3.58 -3.73
CA VAL A 228 13.18 -2.49 -3.53
C VAL A 228 12.55 -1.22 -4.08
N HIS A 229 12.46 -0.21 -3.23
CA HIS A 229 12.03 1.11 -3.61
C HIS A 229 13.21 1.89 -4.16
N ASP A 230 12.99 2.54 -5.30
CA ASP A 230 13.94 3.51 -5.84
C ASP A 230 14.03 4.71 -4.89
N GLY A 231 15.25 5.21 -4.69
CA GLY A 231 15.53 6.31 -3.80
C GLY A 231 17.03 6.47 -3.59
N ASP A 232 17.43 7.53 -2.90
CA ASP A 232 18.82 7.75 -2.50
C ASP A 232 18.86 8.06 -0.99
N PRO A 233 19.18 7.03 -0.15
CA PRO A 233 19.47 5.64 -0.49
C PRO A 233 18.21 4.81 -0.80
N PRO A 234 18.34 3.70 -1.55
CA PRO A 234 17.23 2.78 -1.82
C PRO A 234 16.84 2.02 -0.54
N VAL A 235 15.55 1.66 -0.42
CA VAL A 235 15.00 0.94 0.74
C VAL A 235 14.41 -0.39 0.30
N GLY A 236 14.75 -1.46 1.04
CA GLY A 236 14.14 -2.77 0.86
C GLY A 236 12.78 -2.84 1.53
N GLU A 237 11.90 -3.70 1.04
CA GLU A 237 10.60 -3.96 1.66
C GLU A 237 10.34 -5.45 1.79
N VAL A 238 9.83 -5.86 2.95
CA VAL A 238 9.13 -7.13 3.13
C VAL A 238 7.72 -6.92 2.54
N TYR A 239 7.60 -7.06 1.21
CA TYR A 239 6.42 -6.64 0.47
C TYR A 239 5.20 -7.49 0.81
N VAL A 240 5.32 -8.82 0.76
CA VAL A 240 4.25 -9.75 1.19
C VAL A 240 4.86 -11.02 1.75
N VAL A 241 4.40 -11.44 2.94
CA VAL A 241 4.69 -12.74 3.53
C VAL A 241 3.39 -13.47 3.79
N GLY A 242 3.22 -14.66 3.20
CA GLY A 242 2.03 -15.48 3.39
C GLY A 242 2.39 -16.92 3.73
N ILE A 243 1.70 -17.49 4.72
CA ILE A 243 1.84 -18.89 5.14
C ILE A 243 0.47 -19.57 5.05
N ASP A 244 0.43 -20.73 4.43
CA ASP A 244 -0.79 -21.56 4.42
C ASP A 244 -1.25 -21.81 5.87
N PRO A 245 -2.51 -21.54 6.22
CA PRO A 245 -3.03 -21.75 7.59
C PRO A 245 -2.68 -23.14 8.14
N ALA A 246 -2.66 -24.17 7.29
CA ALA A 246 -2.30 -25.54 7.70
C ALA A 246 -0.80 -25.72 8.00
N ALA A 247 0.06 -24.72 7.68
CA ALA A 247 1.51 -24.78 7.86
C ALA A 247 2.06 -23.73 8.85
N GLN A 248 1.20 -22.96 9.52
CA GLN A 248 1.62 -21.88 10.43
C GLN A 248 2.47 -22.35 11.62
N SER A 249 2.29 -23.58 12.10
CA SER A 249 3.04 -24.14 13.23
C SER A 249 4.50 -24.51 12.90
N LEU A 250 4.91 -24.45 11.62
CA LEU A 250 6.23 -24.87 11.16
C LEU A 250 7.32 -23.78 11.27
N GLY A 251 7.02 -22.60 11.82
CA GLY A 251 7.98 -21.51 11.94
C GLY A 251 8.39 -20.86 10.62
N LEU A 252 7.68 -21.14 9.52
CA LEU A 252 8.00 -20.67 8.17
C LEU A 252 8.02 -19.15 8.03
N GLY A 253 7.19 -18.45 8.80
CA GLY A 253 7.19 -16.98 8.80
C GLY A 253 8.56 -16.39 9.12
N LYS A 254 9.24 -16.91 10.17
CA LYS A 254 10.59 -16.48 10.53
C LYS A 254 11.61 -16.88 9.45
N ILE A 255 11.55 -18.11 8.95
CA ILE A 255 12.49 -18.64 7.96
C ILE A 255 12.42 -17.82 6.66
N LEU A 256 11.22 -17.62 6.14
CA LEU A 256 10.98 -16.88 4.90
C LEU A 256 11.34 -15.39 5.05
N THR A 257 10.96 -14.76 6.17
CA THR A 257 11.34 -13.37 6.43
C THR A 257 12.86 -13.23 6.46
N LEU A 258 13.57 -14.09 7.19
CA LEU A 258 15.04 -14.05 7.24
C LEU A 258 15.67 -14.29 5.87
N ALA A 259 15.15 -15.22 5.06
CA ALA A 259 15.66 -15.46 3.70
C ALA A 259 15.58 -14.17 2.85
N GLY A 260 14.48 -13.44 2.92
CA GLY A 260 14.35 -12.17 2.22
C GLY A 260 15.21 -11.06 2.80
N LEU A 261 15.35 -10.96 4.13
CA LEU A 261 16.24 -9.97 4.75
C LEU A 261 17.71 -10.19 4.36
N HIS A 262 18.19 -11.45 4.33
CA HIS A 262 19.53 -11.77 3.84
C HIS A 262 19.69 -11.39 2.36
N HIS A 263 18.70 -11.70 1.52
CA HIS A 263 18.71 -11.30 0.12
C HIS A 263 18.82 -9.78 -0.06
N LEU A 264 18.01 -8.99 0.66
CA LEU A 264 18.05 -7.53 0.59
C LEU A 264 19.40 -6.97 1.06
N ARG A 265 19.95 -7.51 2.17
CA ARG A 265 21.29 -7.16 2.65
C ARG A 265 22.37 -7.49 1.64
N ASP A 266 22.32 -8.68 1.04
CA ASP A 266 23.32 -9.12 0.04
C ASP A 266 23.25 -8.29 -1.26
N ARG A 267 22.12 -7.59 -1.50
CA ARG A 267 21.97 -6.56 -2.54
C ARG A 267 22.55 -5.20 -2.13
N GLY A 268 23.08 -5.05 -0.92
CA GLY A 268 23.69 -3.83 -0.41
C GLY A 268 22.72 -2.81 0.14
N LEU A 269 21.50 -3.22 0.49
CA LEU A 269 20.52 -2.31 1.11
C LEU A 269 20.82 -2.14 2.60
N ALA A 270 20.85 -0.89 3.07
CA ALA A 270 21.09 -0.55 4.47
C ALA A 270 19.82 -0.66 5.34
N THR A 271 18.66 -0.40 4.75
CA THR A 271 17.38 -0.34 5.48
C THR A 271 16.33 -1.20 4.79
N VAL A 272 15.49 -1.83 5.61
CA VAL A 272 14.29 -2.55 5.17
C VAL A 272 13.09 -2.09 5.96
N GLU A 273 11.94 -2.00 5.29
CA GLU A 273 10.66 -1.68 5.89
C GLU A 273 9.59 -2.74 5.60
N LEU A 274 8.51 -2.68 6.34
CA LEU A 274 7.31 -3.47 6.11
C LEU A 274 6.08 -2.75 6.64
N TYR A 275 4.94 -3.11 6.08
CA TYR A 275 3.64 -2.72 6.60
C TYR A 275 2.97 -3.91 7.30
N VAL A 276 2.33 -3.65 8.44
CA VAL A 276 1.62 -4.68 9.22
C VAL A 276 0.40 -4.09 9.91
N GLU A 277 -0.72 -4.82 9.87
CA GLU A 277 -1.91 -4.47 10.63
C GLU A 277 -1.60 -4.33 12.12
N ALA A 278 -1.98 -3.21 12.74
CA ALA A 278 -1.81 -3.00 14.19
C ALA A 278 -2.51 -4.09 15.03
N ALA A 279 -3.58 -4.67 14.49
CA ALA A 279 -4.29 -5.79 15.11
C ALA A 279 -3.56 -7.15 14.97
N ASN A 280 -2.53 -7.26 14.11
CA ASN A 280 -1.80 -8.50 13.87
C ASN A 280 -0.67 -8.71 14.89
N ALA A 281 -1.03 -8.93 16.14
CA ALA A 281 -0.06 -9.11 17.22
C ALA A 281 0.97 -10.25 16.96
N PRO A 282 0.63 -11.40 16.35
CA PRO A 282 1.62 -12.43 16.03
C PRO A 282 2.69 -11.97 15.03
N ALA A 283 2.32 -11.25 13.97
CA ALA A 283 3.25 -10.72 13.00
C ALA A 283 4.14 -9.62 13.60
N ILE A 284 3.55 -8.69 14.36
CA ILE A 284 4.29 -7.64 15.08
C ILE A 284 5.33 -8.26 16.03
N ALA A 285 4.95 -9.29 16.79
CA ALA A 285 5.86 -9.98 17.68
C ALA A 285 7.00 -10.71 16.93
N LEU A 286 6.74 -11.23 15.73
CA LEU A 286 7.77 -11.80 14.86
C LEU A 286 8.75 -10.70 14.40
N TYR A 287 8.24 -9.63 13.82
CA TYR A 287 9.05 -8.55 13.27
C TYR A 287 9.86 -7.81 14.34
N SER A 288 9.26 -7.56 15.53
CA SER A 288 10.00 -6.97 16.66
C SER A 288 11.17 -7.84 17.12
N ARG A 289 10.98 -9.18 17.17
CA ARG A 289 12.08 -10.12 17.47
C ARG A 289 13.15 -10.18 16.38
N LEU A 290 12.81 -9.81 15.17
CA LEU A 290 13.76 -9.65 14.07
C LEU A 290 14.38 -8.24 14.00
N GLY A 291 14.15 -7.39 15.00
CA GLY A 291 14.76 -6.08 15.12
C GLY A 291 14.04 -4.95 14.39
N PHE A 292 12.83 -5.18 13.89
CA PHE A 292 12.00 -4.09 13.35
C PHE A 292 11.42 -3.24 14.49
N VAL A 293 11.40 -1.93 14.27
CA VAL A 293 10.79 -0.94 15.17
C VAL A 293 9.66 -0.21 14.44
N HIS A 294 8.60 0.11 15.16
CA HIS A 294 7.50 0.91 14.63
C HIS A 294 7.98 2.36 14.39
N THR A 295 7.78 2.88 13.19
CA THR A 295 8.25 4.21 12.79
C THR A 295 7.15 5.15 12.35
N ASP A 296 6.05 4.63 11.79
CA ASP A 296 4.91 5.42 11.34
C ASP A 296 3.63 4.57 11.31
N THR A 297 2.47 5.21 11.13
CA THR A 297 1.16 4.55 11.06
C THR A 297 0.33 5.15 9.94
N ASP A 298 -0.15 4.32 9.02
CA ASP A 298 -1.23 4.70 8.11
C ASP A 298 -2.58 4.42 8.77
N VAL A 299 -3.54 5.30 8.53
CA VAL A 299 -4.85 5.25 9.19
C VAL A 299 -5.96 5.21 8.16
N MET A 300 -6.85 4.23 8.30
CA MET A 300 -8.08 4.19 7.53
C MET A 300 -9.24 4.74 8.36
N TYR A 301 -9.98 5.64 7.76
CA TYR A 301 -11.23 6.19 8.27
C TYR A 301 -12.39 5.68 7.43
N ARG A 302 -13.58 5.49 8.07
CA ARG A 302 -14.80 5.03 7.40
C ARG A 302 -15.99 5.88 7.80
N GLY A 303 -16.82 6.31 6.80
CA GLY A 303 -17.99 7.16 7.04
C GLY A 303 -18.96 7.23 5.87
#